data_6d2a87e08192f00b5fc0509467865c38
#
_entry.id   6d2a87e08192f00b5fc0509467865c38
#
_cell.length_a   1.000
_cell.length_b   1.000
_cell.length_c   1.000
_cell.angle_alpha   90.00
_cell.angle_beta   90.00
_cell.angle_gamma   90.00
#
_symmetry.space_group_name_H-M   'P 1'
#
loop_
_entity.id
_entity.type
_entity.pdbx_description
1 polymer ?
#
loop_
_entity_poly.entity_id
_entity_poly.type
_entity_poly.pdbx_seq_one_letter_code
_entity_poly.pdbx_strand_id
1 'polypeptide(L)'
;MKLLCALVLALVLSACGGGGGGGGSSSGGVVVTPFTGFSYLQPNTTVFAPAGYSTDVTYNSNIVNGYVTSKSAPTVSSGTAGSTSGVGATETLNGSTLATSLNINSAAGTNATWSIAAGDSLTNVTYNSTTVAVYALNAARTNEALYVYGPGMGWSYQTYGIWITGEGTGAGNAGAMSVGAISPASGIPTTGTATFTGTSGGVYVAASGQPYLTLSDITAATNFGTRSITFNTTNTIISAFNGSGASAQTGLNLSGTLAYSAGTNAFNGTVTTANSAMTGTARGVFYGPSATELGGIYNVQASSGLQSMSGAFGGKR
;
A
#
# COMPACT_ATOMS: atom_id res chain seq x y z
N MET A 1 -22.96 9.50 6.53
CA MET A 1 -22.00 8.59 5.90
C MET A 1 -20.80 9.29 5.24
N LYS A 2 -20.95 10.51 4.67
CA LYS A 2 -19.85 11.26 4.03
C LYS A 2 -18.84 11.92 5.01
N LEU A 3 -19.20 12.10 6.26
CA LEU A 3 -18.38 12.84 7.25
C LEU A 3 -17.36 11.93 7.98
N LEU A 4 -17.60 10.62 8.04
CA LEU A 4 -16.75 9.70 8.80
C LEU A 4 -15.51 9.26 8.03
N CYS A 5 -15.59 9.10 6.71
CA CYS A 5 -14.41 8.78 5.89
C CYS A 5 -13.35 9.91 5.91
N ALA A 6 -13.77 11.17 6.07
CA ALA A 6 -12.85 12.30 6.15
C ALA A 6 -12.06 12.35 7.46
N LEU A 7 -12.61 11.78 8.54
CA LEU A 7 -11.99 11.84 9.87
C LEU A 7 -10.84 10.83 10.03
N VAL A 8 -10.91 9.70 9.33
CA VAL A 8 -9.89 8.64 9.40
C VAL A 8 -8.59 9.05 8.71
N LEU A 9 -8.67 9.91 7.69
CA LEU A 9 -7.50 10.36 6.93
C LEU A 9 -6.89 11.67 7.45
N ALA A 10 -7.56 12.38 8.38
CA ALA A 10 -7.10 13.66 8.91
C ALA A 10 -5.81 13.59 9.75
N LEU A 11 -5.36 12.40 10.12
CA LEU A 11 -4.16 12.19 10.94
C LEU A 11 -2.84 12.14 10.14
N VAL A 12 -2.90 12.15 8.80
CA VAL A 12 -1.80 11.67 7.96
C VAL A 12 -0.98 12.77 7.26
N LEU A 13 -1.36 14.06 7.35
CA LEU A 13 -0.73 15.10 6.50
C LEU A 13 -0.09 16.25 7.27
N SER A 14 0.78 15.97 8.25
CA SER A 14 1.59 17.00 8.90
C SER A 14 3.02 17.15 8.35
N ALA A 15 3.30 16.74 7.11
CA ALA A 15 4.62 16.89 6.50
C ALA A 15 4.54 17.53 5.12
N CYS A 16 4.32 18.85 5.08
CA CYS A 16 4.65 19.66 3.92
C CYS A 16 5.68 20.70 4.32
N GLY A 17 6.85 20.62 3.76
CA GLY A 17 7.92 21.61 3.86
C GLY A 17 9.08 21.20 2.99
N GLY A 18 9.17 21.65 1.82
CA GLY A 18 9.74 22.79 1.25
C GLY A 18 11.19 22.63 0.82
N GLY A 19 11.46 22.80 -0.46
CA GLY A 19 12.52 23.66 -0.91
C GLY A 19 13.78 23.10 -1.54
N GLY A 20 13.93 23.35 -2.85
CA GLY A 20 15.06 24.05 -3.46
C GLY A 20 16.26 23.19 -3.89
N GLY A 21 16.47 22.94 -5.15
CA GLY A 21 17.19 23.76 -6.10
C GLY A 21 18.69 23.50 -6.15
N GLY A 22 19.26 23.14 -7.32
CA GLY A 22 20.67 23.23 -7.59
C GLY A 22 21.16 22.28 -8.69
N GLY A 23 21.36 22.79 -9.89
CA GLY A 23 21.83 22.07 -11.06
C GLY A 23 23.36 21.82 -11.08
N GLY A 24 23.79 21.00 -12.04
CA GLY A 24 25.19 20.79 -12.36
C GLY A 24 25.46 19.58 -13.23
N SER A 25 25.45 19.76 -14.54
CA SER A 25 26.33 19.25 -15.63
C SER A 25 26.75 17.77 -15.68
N SER A 26 26.20 17.09 -16.65
CA SER A 26 26.71 16.23 -17.74
C SER A 26 28.01 15.44 -17.58
N SER A 27 27.92 14.10 -17.81
CA SER A 27 28.62 13.42 -18.91
C SER A 27 28.19 11.95 -19.01
N GLY A 28 27.97 11.44 -20.23
CA GLY A 28 27.85 10.04 -20.56
C GLY A 28 26.39 9.57 -20.67
N GLY A 29 25.81 9.71 -21.86
CA GLY A 29 24.44 9.35 -22.15
C GLY A 29 24.15 7.86 -22.04
N VAL A 30 23.57 7.47 -20.93
CA VAL A 30 22.63 6.36 -20.88
C VAL A 30 21.28 6.99 -21.21
N VAL A 31 20.66 6.58 -22.31
CA VAL A 31 19.28 6.92 -22.63
C VAL A 31 18.43 6.28 -21.54
N VAL A 32 18.18 7.02 -20.47
CA VAL A 32 17.23 6.63 -19.43
C VAL A 32 15.87 6.80 -20.07
N THR A 33 15.17 5.69 -20.34
CA THR A 33 13.75 5.71 -20.68
C THR A 33 13.08 6.56 -19.61
N PRO A 34 12.35 7.63 -19.97
CA PRO A 34 11.77 8.50 -18.95
C PRO A 34 10.81 7.70 -18.10
N PHE A 35 10.97 7.79 -16.77
CA PHE A 35 10.00 7.21 -15.83
C PHE A 35 8.64 7.83 -16.11
N THR A 36 7.65 6.99 -16.43
CA THR A 36 6.28 7.44 -16.55
C THR A 36 5.71 7.57 -15.13
N GLY A 37 5.59 8.79 -14.65
CA GLY A 37 4.96 9.06 -13.36
C GLY A 37 3.43 8.96 -13.43
N PHE A 38 2.78 8.70 -12.30
CA PHE A 38 1.31 8.74 -12.18
C PHE A 38 0.72 10.14 -12.44
N SER A 39 1.53 11.21 -12.39
CA SER A 39 1.09 12.58 -12.66
C SER A 39 0.65 12.80 -14.12
N TYR A 40 0.94 11.86 -15.02
CA TYR A 40 0.48 11.91 -16.43
C TYR A 40 -0.87 11.23 -16.65
N LEU A 41 -1.58 10.83 -15.59
CA LEU A 41 -2.91 10.25 -15.68
C LEU A 41 -3.90 11.31 -16.17
N GLN A 42 -4.20 11.27 -17.45
CA GLN A 42 -5.20 12.11 -18.07
C GLN A 42 -6.59 11.49 -17.85
N PRO A 43 -7.67 12.31 -17.79
CA PRO A 43 -9.04 11.81 -17.82
C PRO A 43 -9.23 10.79 -18.94
N ASN A 44 -10.02 9.75 -18.70
CA ASN A 44 -10.27 8.60 -19.60
C ASN A 44 -9.04 7.71 -19.86
N THR A 45 -8.03 7.74 -19.01
CA THR A 45 -6.86 6.88 -19.12
C THR A 45 -7.01 5.66 -18.22
N THR A 46 -6.58 4.51 -18.72
CA THR A 46 -6.36 3.31 -17.92
C THR A 46 -4.93 3.35 -17.39
N VAL A 47 -4.80 3.32 -16.08
CA VAL A 47 -3.52 3.27 -15.40
C VAL A 47 -3.19 1.85 -15.06
N PHE A 48 -2.06 1.39 -15.51
CA PHE A 48 -1.53 0.10 -15.18
C PHE A 48 -0.19 0.22 -14.45
N ALA A 49 -0.11 -0.31 -13.24
CA ALA A 49 1.10 -0.35 -12.43
C ALA A 49 1.46 -1.82 -12.12
N PRO A 50 2.32 -2.45 -12.97
CA PRO A 50 2.48 -3.91 -12.94
C PRO A 50 3.66 -4.39 -12.09
N ALA A 51 4.47 -3.51 -11.51
CA ALA A 51 5.71 -3.89 -10.83
C ALA A 51 5.68 -3.52 -9.35
N GLY A 52 5.99 -4.48 -8.50
CA GLY A 52 6.02 -4.31 -7.05
C GLY A 52 5.83 -5.61 -6.29
N TYR A 53 5.29 -5.53 -5.10
CA TYR A 53 4.99 -6.67 -4.24
C TYR A 53 3.52 -6.75 -3.88
N SER A 54 3.00 -7.99 -3.75
CA SER A 54 1.72 -8.24 -3.10
C SER A 54 1.86 -9.29 -1.99
N THR A 55 0.89 -9.27 -1.10
CA THR A 55 0.69 -10.29 -0.09
C THR A 55 -0.78 -10.67 -0.03
N ASP A 56 -1.07 -11.95 0.10
CA ASP A 56 -2.40 -12.52 0.19
C ASP A 56 -2.49 -13.52 1.34
N VAL A 57 -3.61 -13.50 2.03
CA VAL A 57 -4.00 -14.47 3.05
C VAL A 57 -5.39 -14.97 2.70
N THR A 58 -5.54 -16.28 2.51
CA THR A 58 -6.87 -16.90 2.45
C THR A 58 -7.40 -17.10 3.86
N TYR A 59 -8.70 -16.92 4.05
CA TYR A 59 -9.32 -17.11 5.34
C TYR A 59 -10.67 -17.83 5.24
N ASN A 60 -11.07 -18.49 6.31
CA ASN A 60 -12.46 -18.88 6.55
C ASN A 60 -13.04 -17.97 7.64
N SER A 61 -14.33 -17.70 7.56
CA SER A 61 -15.04 -16.86 8.52
C SER A 61 -16.37 -17.44 8.91
N ASN A 62 -16.88 -17.01 10.04
CA ASN A 62 -18.25 -17.30 10.46
C ASN A 62 -19.21 -16.42 9.66
N ILE A 63 -20.19 -17.04 9.02
CA ILE A 63 -21.17 -16.35 8.15
C ILE A 63 -22.02 -15.34 8.91
N VAL A 64 -22.27 -15.58 10.21
CA VAL A 64 -23.19 -14.75 11.01
C VAL A 64 -22.55 -13.45 11.46
N ASN A 65 -21.28 -13.50 11.90
CA ASN A 65 -20.60 -12.34 12.47
C ASN A 65 -19.36 -11.88 11.69
N GLY A 66 -18.98 -12.58 10.59
CA GLY A 66 -17.83 -12.26 9.77
C GLY A 66 -16.47 -12.53 10.43
N TYR A 67 -16.42 -13.08 11.62
CA TYR A 67 -15.17 -13.33 12.32
C TYR A 67 -14.37 -14.43 11.64
N VAL A 68 -13.10 -14.18 11.43
CA VAL A 68 -12.13 -15.15 10.90
C VAL A 68 -12.02 -16.33 11.88
N THR A 69 -12.15 -17.53 11.36
CA THR A 69 -12.04 -18.79 12.13
C THR A 69 -10.77 -19.55 11.84
N SER A 70 -10.21 -19.35 10.63
CA SER A 70 -8.91 -19.88 10.24
C SER A 70 -8.32 -19.03 9.11
N LYS A 71 -7.00 -19.07 8.94
CA LYS A 71 -6.30 -18.38 7.88
C LYS A 71 -5.07 -19.16 7.43
N SER A 72 -4.65 -18.94 6.18
CA SER A 72 -3.38 -19.45 5.66
C SER A 72 -2.20 -18.65 6.19
N ALA A 73 -0.99 -19.16 5.98
CA ALA A 73 0.20 -18.33 5.99
C ALA A 73 0.10 -17.29 4.85
N PRO A 74 0.70 -16.09 5.01
CA PRO A 74 0.76 -15.11 3.94
C PRO A 74 1.52 -15.65 2.72
N THR A 75 0.94 -15.53 1.55
CA THR A 75 1.63 -15.75 0.27
C THR A 75 2.15 -14.41 -0.24
N VAL A 76 3.44 -14.32 -0.48
CA VAL A 76 4.09 -13.10 -0.97
C VAL A 76 4.56 -13.34 -2.40
N SER A 77 4.32 -12.37 -3.27
CA SER A 77 4.72 -12.42 -4.66
C SER A 77 5.22 -11.06 -5.15
N SER A 78 5.98 -11.10 -6.23
CA SER A 78 6.49 -9.89 -6.90
C SER A 78 6.00 -9.82 -8.33
N GLY A 79 5.65 -8.62 -8.78
CA GLY A 79 5.35 -8.33 -10.17
C GLY A 79 6.59 -7.91 -10.94
N THR A 80 6.61 -8.21 -12.23
CA THR A 80 7.66 -7.80 -13.15
C THR A 80 7.17 -6.64 -14.02
N ALA A 81 8.00 -5.63 -14.19
CA ALA A 81 7.68 -4.49 -15.06
C ALA A 81 7.30 -4.96 -16.47
N GLY A 82 6.22 -4.42 -17.01
CA GLY A 82 5.72 -4.75 -18.36
C GLY A 82 4.94 -6.06 -18.48
N SER A 83 4.75 -6.82 -17.41
CA SER A 83 3.92 -8.02 -17.43
C SER A 83 2.47 -7.68 -17.09
N THR A 84 1.51 -8.20 -17.85
CA THR A 84 0.08 -8.14 -17.53
C THR A 84 -0.37 -9.27 -16.61
N SER A 85 0.52 -10.23 -16.35
CA SER A 85 0.33 -11.32 -15.40
C SER A 85 1.15 -11.06 -14.14
N GLY A 86 0.56 -11.22 -12.99
CA GLY A 86 1.21 -11.02 -11.70
C GLY A 86 0.62 -9.85 -10.91
N VAL A 87 1.43 -9.26 -10.04
CA VAL A 87 1.00 -8.16 -9.17
C VAL A 87 0.75 -6.89 -9.98
N GLY A 88 -0.43 -6.32 -9.85
CA GLY A 88 -0.76 -5.06 -10.51
C GLY A 88 -2.13 -4.53 -10.16
N ALA A 89 -2.33 -3.25 -10.42
CA ALA A 89 -3.64 -2.62 -10.38
C ALA A 89 -3.90 -1.87 -11.68
N THR A 90 -5.15 -1.90 -12.10
CA THR A 90 -5.64 -1.09 -13.20
C THR A 90 -6.79 -0.23 -12.71
N GLU A 91 -6.66 1.07 -12.84
CA GLU A 91 -7.69 2.04 -12.52
C GLU A 91 -8.11 2.75 -13.79
N THR A 92 -9.41 2.83 -14.06
CA THR A 92 -9.94 3.63 -15.16
C THR A 92 -10.65 4.85 -14.59
N LEU A 93 -10.25 6.02 -15.06
CA LEU A 93 -10.80 7.31 -14.64
C LEU A 93 -11.76 7.85 -15.70
N ASN A 94 -12.82 8.52 -15.26
CA ASN A 94 -13.66 9.31 -16.17
C ASN A 94 -13.04 10.70 -16.41
N GLY A 95 -13.68 11.51 -17.27
CA GLY A 95 -13.24 12.87 -17.56
C GLY A 95 -13.18 13.84 -16.38
N SER A 96 -13.64 13.41 -15.20
CA SER A 96 -13.62 14.19 -13.94
C SER A 96 -12.68 13.59 -12.90
N THR A 97 -11.74 12.73 -13.28
CA THR A 97 -10.80 12.04 -12.38
C THR A 97 -11.46 11.12 -11.34
N LEU A 98 -12.71 10.71 -11.59
CA LEU A 98 -13.40 9.73 -10.77
C LEU A 98 -13.10 8.32 -11.29
N ALA A 99 -12.73 7.41 -10.40
CA ALA A 99 -12.56 6.01 -10.75
C ALA A 99 -13.89 5.41 -11.22
N THR A 100 -13.89 4.80 -12.40
CA THR A 100 -15.02 4.07 -12.95
C THR A 100 -14.83 2.57 -12.90
N SER A 101 -13.59 2.11 -12.82
CA SER A 101 -13.25 0.73 -12.51
C SER A 101 -11.92 0.64 -11.77
N LEU A 102 -11.79 -0.38 -10.94
CA LEU A 102 -10.57 -0.80 -10.27
C LEU A 102 -10.43 -2.30 -10.45
N ASN A 103 -9.30 -2.75 -10.94
CA ASN A 103 -8.93 -4.17 -10.96
C ASN A 103 -7.65 -4.36 -10.16
N ILE A 104 -7.64 -5.37 -9.31
CA ILE A 104 -6.49 -5.78 -8.51
C ILE A 104 -6.12 -7.21 -8.89
N ASN A 105 -4.88 -7.41 -9.31
CA ASN A 105 -4.28 -8.71 -9.53
C ASN A 105 -3.17 -8.94 -8.52
N SER A 106 -3.26 -10.01 -7.76
CA SER A 106 -2.16 -10.51 -6.96
C SER A 106 -1.59 -11.79 -7.54
N ALA A 107 -0.31 -12.03 -7.37
CA ALA A 107 0.32 -13.25 -7.87
C ALA A 107 -0.05 -14.51 -7.06
N ALA A 108 -0.74 -14.37 -5.93
CA ALA A 108 -1.34 -15.49 -5.20
C ALA A 108 -2.71 -15.91 -5.77
N GLY A 109 -3.17 -15.23 -6.83
CA GLY A 109 -4.38 -15.60 -7.56
C GLY A 109 -5.62 -14.78 -7.23
N THR A 110 -5.54 -13.74 -6.41
CA THR A 110 -6.65 -12.80 -6.27
C THR A 110 -6.75 -11.95 -7.55
N ASN A 111 -7.86 -12.06 -8.23
CA ASN A 111 -8.25 -11.17 -9.32
C ASN A 111 -9.61 -10.60 -8.94
N ALA A 112 -9.64 -9.38 -8.45
CA ALA A 112 -10.85 -8.71 -8.02
C ALA A 112 -11.06 -7.45 -8.84
N THR A 113 -12.28 -7.27 -9.33
CA THR A 113 -12.68 -6.12 -10.15
C THR A 113 -13.89 -5.46 -9.53
N TRP A 114 -13.85 -4.14 -9.47
CA TRP A 114 -14.97 -3.27 -9.13
C TRP A 114 -15.24 -2.35 -10.32
N SER A 115 -16.51 -2.21 -10.71
CA SER A 115 -16.91 -1.39 -11.85
C SER A 115 -18.27 -0.75 -11.63
N ILE A 116 -18.36 0.55 -11.85
CA ILE A 116 -19.64 1.26 -11.80
C ILE A 116 -20.62 0.65 -12.81
N ALA A 117 -20.15 0.21 -13.99
CA ALA A 117 -20.98 -0.46 -14.98
C ALA A 117 -21.55 -1.80 -14.50
N ALA A 118 -20.91 -2.47 -13.54
CA ALA A 118 -21.41 -3.69 -12.90
C ALA A 118 -22.32 -3.42 -11.69
N GLY A 119 -22.58 -2.15 -11.36
CA GLY A 119 -23.38 -1.75 -10.21
C GLY A 119 -22.59 -1.62 -8.91
N ASP A 120 -21.26 -1.67 -8.98
CA ASP A 120 -20.39 -1.49 -7.81
C ASP A 120 -20.28 0.00 -7.44
N SER A 121 -19.86 0.26 -6.20
CA SER A 121 -19.60 1.59 -5.69
C SER A 121 -18.10 1.87 -5.68
N LEU A 122 -17.66 2.90 -6.41
CA LEU A 122 -16.32 3.46 -6.31
C LEU A 122 -16.45 4.90 -5.81
N THR A 123 -15.92 5.16 -4.62
CA THR A 123 -16.06 6.45 -3.95
C THR A 123 -14.68 7.06 -3.71
N ASN A 124 -14.48 8.28 -4.20
CA ASN A 124 -13.27 9.03 -3.90
C ASN A 124 -13.23 9.40 -2.42
N VAL A 125 -12.14 9.04 -1.78
CA VAL A 125 -11.78 9.49 -0.44
C VAL A 125 -10.98 10.78 -0.60
N THR A 126 -11.48 11.88 -0.01
CA THR A 126 -10.87 13.20 -0.16
C THR A 126 -10.35 13.71 1.18
N TYR A 127 -9.19 14.36 1.14
CA TYR A 127 -8.62 15.13 2.23
C TYR A 127 -8.28 16.53 1.72
N ASN A 128 -8.74 17.58 2.43
CA ASN A 128 -8.56 18.97 2.01
C ASN A 128 -8.90 19.20 0.52
N SER A 129 -10.04 18.66 0.08
CA SER A 129 -10.53 18.72 -1.31
C SER A 129 -9.65 17.99 -2.35
N THR A 130 -8.64 17.26 -1.94
CA THR A 130 -7.80 16.44 -2.81
C THR A 130 -8.22 14.97 -2.68
N THR A 131 -8.42 14.28 -3.80
CA THR A 131 -8.64 12.82 -3.78
C THR A 131 -7.33 12.13 -3.40
N VAL A 132 -7.36 11.34 -2.34
CA VAL A 132 -6.17 10.63 -1.81
C VAL A 132 -6.29 9.12 -1.90
N ALA A 133 -7.50 8.60 -2.06
CA ALA A 133 -7.76 7.17 -2.28
C ALA A 133 -9.11 6.95 -2.96
N VAL A 134 -9.32 5.74 -3.46
CA VAL A 134 -10.60 5.22 -3.92
C VAL A 134 -11.02 4.09 -3.00
N TYR A 135 -12.20 4.18 -2.43
CA TYR A 135 -12.86 3.09 -1.73
C TYR A 135 -13.80 2.39 -2.70
N ALA A 136 -13.62 1.11 -2.88
CA ALA A 136 -14.41 0.25 -3.76
C ALA A 136 -15.18 -0.78 -2.95
N LEU A 137 -16.47 -0.95 -3.28
CA LEU A 137 -17.37 -1.92 -2.66
C LEU A 137 -18.21 -2.55 -3.77
N ASN A 138 -18.18 -3.88 -3.90
CA ASN A 138 -19.00 -4.54 -4.91
C ASN A 138 -20.50 -4.51 -4.56
N ALA A 139 -21.36 -4.71 -5.55
CA ALA A 139 -22.82 -4.64 -5.39
C ALA A 139 -23.36 -5.64 -4.36
N ALA A 140 -22.73 -6.82 -4.22
CA ALA A 140 -23.06 -7.84 -3.24
C ALA A 140 -22.55 -7.49 -1.83
N ARG A 141 -21.72 -6.47 -1.66
CA ARG A 141 -21.09 -6.03 -0.40
C ARG A 141 -20.25 -7.13 0.27
N THR A 142 -19.60 -7.95 -0.53
CA THR A 142 -18.73 -9.05 -0.11
C THR A 142 -17.25 -8.80 -0.41
N ASN A 143 -16.97 -7.81 -1.26
CA ASN A 143 -15.62 -7.47 -1.66
C ASN A 143 -15.40 -5.97 -1.51
N GLU A 144 -14.38 -5.61 -0.78
CA GLU A 144 -14.00 -4.21 -0.56
C GLU A 144 -12.52 -4.00 -0.89
N ALA A 145 -12.18 -2.77 -1.31
CA ALA A 145 -10.80 -2.35 -1.47
C ALA A 145 -10.63 -0.87 -1.11
N LEU A 146 -9.44 -0.53 -0.63
CA LEU A 146 -8.95 0.84 -0.54
C LEU A 146 -7.69 0.94 -1.39
N TYR A 147 -7.74 1.75 -2.44
CA TYR A 147 -6.64 1.98 -3.35
C TYR A 147 -6.18 3.43 -3.22
N VAL A 148 -4.92 3.64 -2.86
CA VAL A 148 -4.37 4.98 -2.65
C VAL A 148 -4.14 5.66 -3.99
N TYR A 149 -4.60 6.89 -4.12
CA TYR A 149 -4.39 7.71 -5.32
C TYR A 149 -3.05 8.46 -5.19
N GLY A 150 -2.01 7.91 -5.77
CA GLY A 150 -0.63 8.42 -5.66
C GLY A 150 -0.50 9.93 -5.90
N PRO A 151 -1.06 10.50 -6.99
CA PRO A 151 -1.00 11.95 -7.22
C PRO A 151 -1.60 12.80 -6.10
N GLY A 152 -2.68 12.34 -5.49
CA GLY A 152 -3.30 13.01 -4.34
C GLY A 152 -2.44 12.98 -3.08
N MET A 153 -1.56 11.99 -2.97
CA MET A 153 -0.54 11.89 -1.92
C MET A 153 0.76 12.63 -2.28
N GLY A 154 0.82 13.27 -3.45
CA GLY A 154 2.03 13.89 -3.96
C GLY A 154 3.07 12.88 -4.45
N TRP A 155 2.69 11.61 -4.64
CA TRP A 155 3.55 10.57 -5.21
C TRP A 155 3.41 10.53 -6.72
N SER A 156 4.53 10.34 -7.39
CA SER A 156 4.59 10.32 -8.86
C SER A 156 4.90 8.95 -9.45
N TYR A 157 5.41 8.02 -8.63
CA TYR A 157 5.99 6.78 -9.14
C TYR A 157 5.47 5.52 -8.47
N GLN A 158 4.66 5.63 -7.43
CA GLN A 158 4.14 4.49 -6.69
C GLN A 158 2.71 4.71 -6.20
N THR A 159 2.07 3.61 -5.86
CA THR A 159 0.82 3.55 -5.10
C THR A 159 0.75 2.26 -4.33
N TYR A 160 -0.23 2.11 -3.45
CA TYR A 160 -0.57 0.86 -2.82
C TYR A 160 -2.08 0.67 -2.69
N GLY A 161 -2.49 -0.58 -2.56
CA GLY A 161 -3.87 -0.94 -2.31
C GLY A 161 -3.98 -2.07 -1.29
N ILE A 162 -5.13 -2.15 -0.66
CA ILE A 162 -5.51 -3.22 0.27
C ILE A 162 -6.92 -3.69 -0.09
N TRP A 163 -7.22 -4.95 0.14
CA TRP A 163 -8.53 -5.52 -0.17
C TRP A 163 -8.91 -6.63 0.81
N ILE A 164 -10.21 -6.86 0.86
CA ILE A 164 -10.81 -8.06 1.45
C ILE A 164 -11.91 -8.54 0.52
N THR A 165 -12.02 -9.84 0.32
CA THR A 165 -13.04 -10.48 -0.53
C THR A 165 -13.70 -11.60 0.23
N GLY A 166 -14.95 -11.94 -0.12
CA GLY A 166 -15.70 -13.05 0.48
C GLY A 166 -16.29 -12.74 1.85
N GLU A 167 -16.46 -11.47 2.20
CA GLU A 167 -17.07 -11.08 3.46
C GLU A 167 -18.49 -11.62 3.56
N GLY A 168 -18.83 -12.24 4.71
CA GLY A 168 -20.13 -12.84 4.96
C GLY A 168 -20.43 -14.12 4.16
N THR A 169 -19.48 -14.64 3.36
CA THR A 169 -19.68 -15.84 2.54
C THR A 169 -19.07 -17.11 3.14
N GLY A 170 -18.34 -16.98 4.24
CA GLY A 170 -17.69 -18.09 4.95
C GLY A 170 -16.23 -18.31 4.57
N ALA A 171 -15.76 -17.78 3.45
CA ALA A 171 -14.37 -17.85 3.04
C ALA A 171 -14.00 -16.68 2.10
N GLY A 172 -12.74 -16.28 2.08
CA GLY A 172 -12.28 -15.18 1.23
C GLY A 172 -10.77 -15.00 1.25
N ASN A 173 -10.35 -13.87 0.69
CA ASN A 173 -8.96 -13.45 0.67
C ASN A 173 -8.85 -12.02 1.23
N ALA A 174 -7.80 -11.78 1.99
CA ALA A 174 -7.37 -10.44 2.37
C ALA A 174 -5.95 -10.22 1.87
N GLY A 175 -5.67 -9.03 1.36
CA GLY A 175 -4.34 -8.78 0.82
C GLY A 175 -4.00 -7.31 0.70
N ALA A 176 -2.77 -7.09 0.29
CA ALA A 176 -2.22 -5.75 0.04
C ALA A 176 -1.18 -5.82 -1.08
N MET A 177 -0.97 -4.71 -1.75
CA MET A 177 0.10 -4.55 -2.75
C MET A 177 0.68 -3.15 -2.72
N SER A 178 1.94 -3.04 -3.08
CA SER A 178 2.62 -1.79 -3.44
C SER A 178 3.18 -1.96 -4.84
N VAL A 179 2.83 -1.03 -5.74
CA VAL A 179 3.14 -1.12 -7.17
C VAL A 179 3.55 0.25 -7.71
N GLY A 180 4.34 0.25 -8.80
CA GLY A 180 4.77 1.51 -9.42
C GLY A 180 5.90 1.36 -10.42
N ALA A 181 6.53 2.49 -10.76
CA ALA A 181 7.70 2.57 -11.61
C ALA A 181 8.97 2.34 -10.77
N ILE A 182 9.44 1.10 -10.75
CA ILE A 182 10.57 0.66 -9.92
C ILE A 182 11.87 1.36 -10.38
N SER A 183 12.64 1.89 -9.42
CA SER A 183 13.98 2.45 -9.68
C SER A 183 14.91 1.37 -10.23
N PRO A 184 15.67 1.63 -11.30
CA PRO A 184 16.72 0.70 -11.71
C PRO A 184 17.79 0.62 -10.60
N ALA A 185 18.38 -0.56 -10.42
CA ALA A 185 19.38 -0.78 -9.37
C ALA A 185 20.58 0.20 -9.46
N SER A 186 20.98 0.55 -10.70
CA SER A 186 22.03 1.54 -10.96
C SER A 186 21.64 2.98 -10.60
N GLY A 187 20.34 3.26 -10.44
CA GLY A 187 19.83 4.58 -10.05
C GLY A 187 19.70 4.76 -8.54
N ILE A 188 19.97 3.73 -7.73
CA ILE A 188 19.93 3.86 -6.27
C ILE A 188 21.19 4.58 -5.79
N PRO A 189 21.07 5.65 -4.96
CA PRO A 189 22.21 6.32 -4.37
C PRO A 189 23.10 5.33 -3.58
N THR A 190 24.40 5.51 -3.62
CA THR A 190 25.37 4.66 -2.90
C THR A 190 25.91 5.31 -1.63
N THR A 191 25.60 6.60 -1.43
CA THR A 191 26.03 7.39 -0.26
C THR A 191 24.93 8.35 0.17
N GLY A 192 25.08 8.93 1.35
CA GLY A 192 24.11 9.89 1.92
C GLY A 192 22.93 9.22 2.60
N THR A 193 21.99 10.04 3.03
CA THR A 193 20.79 9.64 3.76
C THR A 193 19.55 10.29 3.15
N ALA A 194 18.40 9.65 3.34
CA ALA A 194 17.08 10.22 3.03
C ALA A 194 16.05 9.73 4.03
N THR A 195 15.06 10.57 4.31
CA THR A 195 13.87 10.17 5.08
C THR A 195 12.65 10.20 4.17
N PHE A 196 12.00 9.06 4.04
CA PHE A 196 10.74 8.93 3.33
C PHE A 196 9.60 9.00 4.33
N THR A 197 8.61 9.81 4.03
CA THR A 197 7.38 9.93 4.82
C THR A 197 6.18 9.60 3.96
N GLY A 198 5.13 9.05 4.56
CA GLY A 198 3.93 8.68 3.84
C GLY A 198 2.98 7.87 4.70
N THR A 199 2.29 6.92 4.10
CA THR A 199 1.21 6.19 4.75
C THR A 199 1.31 4.69 4.56
N SER A 200 0.60 3.97 5.40
CA SER A 200 0.44 2.52 5.37
C SER A 200 -1.02 2.18 5.59
N GLY A 201 -1.49 1.12 4.94
CA GLY A 201 -2.79 0.52 5.17
C GLY A 201 -2.71 -0.99 5.20
N GLY A 202 -3.66 -1.64 5.88
CA GLY A 202 -3.66 -3.10 5.97
C GLY A 202 -4.93 -3.67 6.57
N VAL A 203 -4.96 -5.00 6.65
CA VAL A 203 -6.00 -5.76 7.33
C VAL A 203 -5.40 -6.35 8.60
N TYR A 204 -5.99 -6.01 9.73
CA TYR A 204 -5.67 -6.56 11.05
C TYR A 204 -6.76 -7.53 11.46
N VAL A 205 -6.41 -8.74 11.82
CA VAL A 205 -7.29 -9.72 12.44
C VAL A 205 -6.94 -9.79 13.92
N ALA A 206 -7.87 -9.43 14.77
CA ALA A 206 -7.70 -9.52 16.23
C ALA A 206 -7.63 -10.98 16.71
N ALA A 207 -7.20 -11.21 17.95
CA ALA A 207 -7.16 -12.54 18.55
C ALA A 207 -8.55 -13.22 18.59
N SER A 208 -9.61 -12.42 18.65
CA SER A 208 -11.01 -12.88 18.56
C SER A 208 -11.43 -13.35 17.16
N GLY A 209 -10.63 -13.08 16.14
CA GLY A 209 -10.98 -13.29 14.74
C GLY A 209 -11.63 -12.07 14.05
N GLN A 210 -11.92 -10.99 14.77
CA GLN A 210 -12.54 -9.81 14.15
C GLN A 210 -11.55 -9.10 13.22
N PRO A 211 -11.92 -8.90 11.94
CA PRO A 211 -11.09 -8.15 10.99
C PRO A 211 -11.32 -6.64 11.12
N TYR A 212 -10.28 -5.88 10.85
CA TYR A 212 -10.27 -4.42 10.83
C TYR A 212 -9.40 -3.89 9.69
N LEU A 213 -9.78 -2.77 9.12
CA LEU A 213 -8.87 -1.91 8.35
C LEU A 213 -7.88 -1.25 9.32
N THR A 214 -6.60 -1.16 8.93
CA THR A 214 -5.60 -0.34 9.63
C THR A 214 -5.10 0.77 8.73
N LEU A 215 -4.85 1.94 9.31
CA LEU A 215 -4.14 3.05 8.66
C LEU A 215 -3.10 3.61 9.63
N SER A 216 -1.94 4.02 9.08
CA SER A 216 -0.82 4.56 9.87
C SER A 216 -0.03 5.56 9.05
N ASP A 217 0.72 6.44 9.71
CA ASP A 217 1.82 7.17 9.10
C ASP A 217 3.06 6.29 9.02
N ILE A 218 3.91 6.50 8.01
CA ILE A 218 5.22 5.85 7.94
C ILE A 218 6.37 6.86 7.98
N THR A 219 7.48 6.40 8.54
CA THR A 219 8.79 7.02 8.38
C THR A 219 9.80 5.93 8.06
N ALA A 220 10.56 6.11 6.97
CA ALA A 220 11.61 5.19 6.56
C ALA A 220 12.92 5.99 6.37
N ALA A 221 13.75 6.00 7.41
CA ALA A 221 15.06 6.68 7.39
C ALA A 221 16.11 5.77 6.75
N THR A 222 16.53 6.12 5.56
CA THR A 222 17.46 5.33 4.73
C THR A 222 18.88 5.90 4.81
N ASN A 223 19.85 5.02 5.07
CA ASN A 223 21.26 5.29 4.88
C ASN A 223 21.73 4.49 3.66
N PHE A 224 22.01 5.19 2.57
CA PHE A 224 22.40 4.56 1.30
C PHE A 224 23.81 3.97 1.36
N GLY A 225 24.71 4.52 2.20
CA GLY A 225 26.06 4.01 2.38
C GLY A 225 26.08 2.65 3.07
N THR A 226 25.30 2.48 4.13
CA THR A 226 25.17 1.20 4.86
C THR A 226 24.05 0.30 4.28
N ARG A 227 23.26 0.82 3.36
CA ARG A 227 22.11 0.12 2.75
C ARG A 227 21.09 -0.38 3.77
N SER A 228 20.83 0.44 4.78
CA SER A 228 19.87 0.15 5.84
C SER A 228 18.74 1.18 5.86
N ILE A 229 17.56 0.73 6.25
CA ILE A 229 16.34 1.54 6.37
C ILE A 229 15.77 1.30 7.77
N THR A 230 15.73 2.33 8.59
CA THR A 230 14.97 2.30 9.85
C THR A 230 13.51 2.59 9.51
N PHE A 231 12.67 1.57 9.60
CA PHE A 231 11.25 1.62 9.25
C PHE A 231 10.40 1.70 10.50
N ASN A 232 9.49 2.67 10.54
CA ASN A 232 8.52 2.83 11.61
C ASN A 232 7.15 3.22 11.05
N THR A 233 6.08 2.70 11.69
CA THR A 233 4.75 3.29 11.58
C THR A 233 4.38 3.98 12.88
N THR A 234 3.54 5.01 12.79
CA THR A 234 3.02 5.78 13.93
C THR A 234 1.54 6.05 13.72
N ASN A 235 0.87 6.50 14.77
CA ASN A 235 -0.53 6.90 14.72
C ASN A 235 -1.46 5.81 14.15
N THR A 236 -1.16 4.54 14.38
CA THR A 236 -2.00 3.45 13.87
C THR A 236 -3.40 3.54 14.46
N ILE A 237 -4.38 3.54 13.56
CA ILE A 237 -5.80 3.42 13.89
C ILE A 237 -6.36 2.13 13.29
N ILE A 238 -7.43 1.61 13.88
CA ILE A 238 -8.27 0.56 13.31
C ILE A 238 -9.67 1.09 13.08
N SER A 239 -10.36 0.55 12.08
CA SER A 239 -11.77 0.82 11.79
C SER A 239 -12.41 -0.37 11.07
N ALA A 240 -13.73 -0.35 10.89
CA ALA A 240 -14.34 -1.14 9.82
C ALA A 240 -13.85 -0.62 8.46
N PHE A 241 -13.94 -1.44 7.39
CA PHE A 241 -13.49 -1.05 6.05
C PHE A 241 -14.17 0.21 5.52
N ASN A 242 -15.43 0.43 5.88
CA ASN A 242 -16.16 1.68 5.56
C ASN A 242 -15.72 2.89 6.42
N GLY A 243 -14.67 2.77 7.22
CA GLY A 243 -14.14 3.82 8.08
C GLY A 243 -14.92 4.05 9.39
N SER A 244 -15.98 3.29 9.66
CA SER A 244 -16.74 3.44 10.91
C SER A 244 -15.99 2.85 12.12
N GLY A 245 -16.24 3.39 13.31
CA GLY A 245 -15.68 2.87 14.56
C GLY A 245 -14.16 3.07 14.68
N ALA A 246 -13.61 4.11 14.05
CA ALA A 246 -12.18 4.39 14.09
C ALA A 246 -11.69 4.60 15.53
N SER A 247 -10.61 3.93 15.90
CA SER A 247 -9.97 4.05 17.21
C SER A 247 -8.46 3.92 17.12
N ALA A 248 -7.73 4.66 17.96
CA ALA A 248 -6.27 4.59 18.02
C ALA A 248 -5.82 3.23 18.58
N GLN A 249 -4.83 2.64 17.91
CA GLN A 249 -4.22 1.37 18.29
C GLN A 249 -2.69 1.44 18.16
N THR A 250 -2.09 2.33 18.93
CA THR A 250 -0.63 2.58 18.88
C THR A 250 0.19 1.34 19.20
N GLY A 251 -0.38 0.35 19.90
CA GLY A 251 0.24 -0.95 20.11
C GLY A 251 0.50 -1.74 18.82
N LEU A 252 -0.19 -1.41 17.73
CA LEU A 252 0.00 -2.01 16.41
C LEU A 252 1.02 -1.25 15.53
N ASN A 253 1.60 -0.15 16.01
CA ASN A 253 2.70 0.52 15.31
C ASN A 253 3.81 -0.48 15.02
N LEU A 254 4.34 -0.48 13.80
CA LEU A 254 5.44 -1.35 13.37
C LEU A 254 6.77 -0.64 13.53
N SER A 255 7.80 -1.40 13.88
CA SER A 255 9.18 -0.93 13.84
C SER A 255 10.13 -2.05 13.40
N GLY A 256 11.22 -1.68 12.72
CA GLY A 256 12.24 -2.62 12.31
C GLY A 256 13.33 -2.00 11.46
N THR A 257 14.36 -2.80 11.17
CA THR A 257 15.43 -2.44 10.25
C THR A 257 15.31 -3.30 8.99
N LEU A 258 15.20 -2.64 7.84
CA LEU A 258 15.21 -3.28 6.55
C LEU A 258 16.56 -3.04 5.87
N ALA A 259 16.99 -3.95 5.02
CA ALA A 259 18.26 -3.85 4.32
C ALA A 259 18.11 -4.26 2.85
N TYR A 260 19.03 -3.78 2.02
CA TYR A 260 19.15 -4.17 0.62
C TYR A 260 20.63 -4.40 0.25
N SER A 261 20.87 -5.22 -0.76
CA SER A 261 22.22 -5.50 -1.23
C SER A 261 22.72 -4.47 -2.24
N ALA A 262 24.02 -4.33 -2.38
CA ALA A 262 24.62 -3.53 -3.44
C ALA A 262 24.13 -4.03 -4.81
N GLY A 263 23.80 -3.11 -5.71
CA GLY A 263 23.29 -3.45 -7.04
C GLY A 263 21.86 -3.98 -7.08
N THR A 264 21.09 -3.82 -5.99
CA THR A 264 19.67 -4.16 -5.96
C THR A 264 18.84 -2.94 -5.54
N ASN A 265 17.57 -2.96 -5.88
CA ASN A 265 16.58 -1.97 -5.45
C ASN A 265 15.55 -2.51 -4.45
N ALA A 266 15.60 -3.81 -4.16
CA ALA A 266 14.68 -4.47 -3.26
C ALA A 266 15.27 -4.56 -1.85
N PHE A 267 14.46 -4.23 -0.86
CA PHE A 267 14.79 -4.30 0.55
C PHE A 267 13.84 -5.20 1.33
N ASN A 268 14.33 -5.78 2.41
CA ASN A 268 13.51 -6.56 3.34
C ASN A 268 14.11 -6.54 4.74
N GLY A 269 13.31 -6.95 5.73
CA GLY A 269 13.75 -7.11 7.11
C GLY A 269 12.63 -7.53 8.04
N THR A 270 12.99 -7.78 9.29
CA THR A 270 12.03 -8.11 10.35
C THR A 270 11.39 -6.84 10.90
N VAL A 271 10.08 -6.90 11.12
CA VAL A 271 9.31 -5.85 11.80
C VAL A 271 8.48 -6.46 12.92
N THR A 272 8.26 -5.67 13.96
CA THR A 272 7.53 -6.08 15.17
C THR A 272 6.57 -4.97 15.56
N THR A 273 5.40 -5.34 16.09
CA THR A 273 4.45 -4.39 16.65
C THR A 273 4.96 -3.80 17.97
N ALA A 274 4.58 -2.54 18.26
CA ALA A 274 5.03 -1.84 19.46
C ALA A 274 4.68 -2.56 20.78
N ASN A 275 3.53 -3.29 20.78
CA ASN A 275 3.15 -4.15 21.92
C ASN A 275 3.86 -5.51 21.92
N SER A 276 4.78 -5.76 20.99
CA SER A 276 5.51 -7.04 20.80
C SER A 276 4.63 -8.29 20.61
N ALA A 277 3.35 -8.12 20.34
CA ALA A 277 2.41 -9.23 20.18
C ALA A 277 2.56 -9.96 18.84
N MET A 278 3.05 -9.25 17.82
CA MET A 278 3.21 -9.80 16.48
C MET A 278 4.59 -9.44 15.91
N THR A 279 5.18 -10.42 15.24
CA THR A 279 6.45 -10.26 14.53
C THR A 279 6.32 -10.85 13.12
N GLY A 280 7.09 -10.33 12.19
CA GLY A 280 7.12 -10.85 10.83
C GLY A 280 8.06 -10.06 9.94
N THR A 281 7.71 -9.88 8.67
CA THR A 281 8.60 -9.28 7.68
C THR A 281 7.94 -8.10 6.98
N ALA A 282 8.75 -7.09 6.65
CA ALA A 282 8.43 -6.10 5.64
C ALA A 282 9.41 -6.24 4.47
N ARG A 283 8.92 -5.98 3.25
CA ARG A 283 9.72 -5.95 2.03
C ARG A 283 9.17 -4.96 1.04
N GLY A 284 10.05 -4.39 0.24
CA GLY A 284 9.64 -3.40 -0.74
C GLY A 284 10.75 -3.08 -1.73
N VAL A 285 10.51 -2.04 -2.52
CA VAL A 285 11.43 -1.52 -3.52
C VAL A 285 11.45 0.00 -3.49
N PHE A 286 12.51 0.57 -4.06
CA PHE A 286 12.54 1.99 -4.37
C PHE A 286 11.85 2.25 -5.71
N TYR A 287 11.14 3.37 -5.80
CA TYR A 287 10.42 3.83 -6.98
C TYR A 287 10.95 5.19 -7.46
N GLY A 288 10.75 5.44 -8.75
CA GLY A 288 11.14 6.68 -9.39
C GLY A 288 12.65 6.86 -9.61
N PRO A 289 13.05 7.97 -10.25
CA PRO A 289 14.46 8.25 -10.49
C PRO A 289 15.19 8.48 -9.16
N SER A 290 16.40 7.89 -9.05
CA SER A 290 17.28 8.07 -7.89
C SER A 290 16.62 7.70 -6.54
N ALA A 291 15.68 6.77 -6.52
CA ALA A 291 14.96 6.38 -5.30
C ALA A 291 14.20 7.57 -4.65
N THR A 292 13.41 8.29 -5.42
CA THR A 292 12.62 9.42 -4.90
C THR A 292 11.46 8.98 -4.02
N GLU A 293 10.99 7.74 -4.23
CA GLU A 293 9.92 7.13 -3.46
C GLU A 293 10.31 5.70 -3.05
N LEU A 294 9.63 5.17 -2.05
CA LEU A 294 9.71 3.76 -1.66
C LEU A 294 8.33 3.25 -1.29
N GLY A 295 8.16 1.95 -1.45
CA GLY A 295 6.94 1.29 -1.01
C GLY A 295 7.14 -0.21 -0.87
N GLY A 296 6.18 -0.86 -0.26
CA GLY A 296 6.28 -2.28 0.01
C GLY A 296 5.07 -2.83 0.74
N ILE A 297 5.24 -4.06 1.20
CA ILE A 297 4.24 -4.81 1.96
C ILE A 297 4.83 -5.28 3.27
N TYR A 298 3.96 -5.60 4.22
CA TYR A 298 4.34 -6.26 5.47
C TYR A 298 3.36 -7.35 5.86
N ASN A 299 3.87 -8.33 6.59
CA ASN A 299 3.09 -9.38 7.23
C ASN A 299 3.65 -9.63 8.61
N VAL A 300 2.84 -9.47 9.64
CA VAL A 300 3.17 -9.80 11.02
C VAL A 300 2.06 -10.64 11.63
N GLN A 301 2.45 -11.56 12.50
CA GLN A 301 1.50 -12.44 13.17
C GLN A 301 1.97 -12.77 14.59
N ALA A 302 1.02 -13.11 15.44
CA ALA A 302 1.34 -13.67 16.75
C ALA A 302 1.94 -15.08 16.58
N SER A 303 2.67 -15.53 17.58
CA SER A 303 3.28 -16.87 17.59
C SER A 303 2.24 -18.00 17.55
N SER A 304 1.00 -17.71 17.91
CA SER A 304 -0.11 -18.65 17.86
C SER A 304 -1.46 -17.91 17.68
N GLY A 305 -2.49 -18.63 17.25
CA GLY A 305 -3.83 -18.09 17.07
C GLY A 305 -4.04 -17.30 15.77
N LEU A 306 -5.07 -16.48 15.75
CA LEU A 306 -5.53 -15.76 14.55
C LEU A 306 -4.91 -14.37 14.40
N GLN A 307 -4.37 -13.80 15.48
CA GLN A 307 -3.92 -12.42 15.47
C GLN A 307 -2.82 -12.20 14.42
N SER A 308 -3.08 -11.30 13.49
CA SER A 308 -2.17 -11.02 12.38
C SER A 308 -2.49 -9.67 11.74
N MET A 309 -1.52 -9.10 11.07
CA MET A 309 -1.71 -7.88 10.27
C MET A 309 -0.89 -8.00 8.98
N SER A 310 -1.57 -7.80 7.85
CA SER A 310 -0.97 -7.76 6.53
C SER A 310 -1.33 -6.44 5.86
N GLY A 311 -0.38 -5.81 5.20
CA GLY A 311 -0.64 -4.51 4.60
C GLY A 311 0.45 -4.06 3.64
N ALA A 312 0.27 -2.83 3.14
CA ALA A 312 1.21 -2.16 2.27
C ALA A 312 1.51 -0.75 2.76
N PHE A 313 2.58 -0.18 2.25
CA PHE A 313 3.02 1.17 2.58
C PHE A 313 3.63 1.86 1.38
N GLY A 314 3.61 3.18 1.42
CA GLY A 314 4.29 4.04 0.47
C GLY A 314 4.76 5.33 1.12
N GLY A 315 5.89 5.87 0.62
CA GLY A 315 6.46 7.12 1.10
C GLY A 315 7.32 7.80 0.06
N LYS A 316 7.51 9.11 0.27
CA LYS A 316 8.32 10.00 -0.57
C LYS A 316 9.29 10.78 0.30
N ARG A 317 10.48 11.06 -0.22
CA ARG A 317 11.50 11.92 0.40
C ARG A 317 11.42 13.35 -0.08
#